data_3af18b3a7d4609a9dc3ef94a1deb649c
#
_entry.id   3af18b3a7d4609a9dc3ef94a1deb649c
#
_cell.length_a   1.000
_cell.length_b   1.000
_cell.length_c   1.000
_cell.angle_alpha   90.00
_cell.angle_beta   90.00
_cell.angle_gamma   90.00
#
_symmetry.space_group_name_H-M   'P 1'
#
loop_
_entity.id
_entity.type
_entity.pdbx_description
1 polymer ?
#
loop_
_entity_poly.entity_id
_entity_poly.type
_entity_poly.pdbx_seq_one_letter_code
_entity_poly.pdbx_strand_id
1 'polypeptide(L)'
;KSSAASDVYKRQELLPKDVNEAIDYAESKTADYDKYVFTVCLAYGSREEMLNAIQSIAEEHAAGDLPLESIDENAVSSRLYTGDMPDPDLVIRTSGEERISNFLLWQMAYSELYFTDVYWPSFQKKDLLKAIRTFQDRKRRYGE
;
A
#
# COMPACT_ATOMS: atom_id res chain seq x y z
N LYS A 1 3.24 3.68 -25.13
CA LYS A 1 2.13 3.65 -24.17
C LYS A 1 2.65 2.92 -22.95
N SER A 2 2.74 3.58 -21.78
CA SER A 2 2.97 2.86 -20.55
C SER A 2 1.66 2.14 -20.19
N SER A 3 1.73 0.85 -19.95
CA SER A 3 0.62 0.05 -19.46
C SER A 3 0.77 -0.16 -17.97
N ALA A 4 -0.21 0.27 -17.19
CA ALA A 4 -0.28 0.04 -15.76
C ALA A 4 -1.63 -0.59 -15.44
N ALA A 5 -1.64 -1.68 -14.68
CA ALA A 5 -2.85 -2.16 -14.05
C ALA A 5 -3.25 -1.18 -12.95
N SER A 6 -4.54 -0.95 -12.80
CA SER A 6 -5.09 -0.16 -11.68
C SER A 6 -5.77 -1.11 -10.72
N ASP A 7 -5.46 -0.96 -9.46
CA ASP A 7 -6.05 -1.72 -8.37
C ASP A 7 -6.48 -0.77 -7.25
N VAL A 8 -7.59 -1.06 -6.59
CA VAL A 8 -8.16 -0.15 -5.58
C VAL A 8 -8.48 -0.93 -4.32
N TYR A 9 -7.71 -0.68 -3.25
CA TYR A 9 -8.01 -1.18 -1.92
C TYR A 9 -9.05 -0.29 -1.24
N LYS A 10 -10.26 -0.84 -1.07
CA LYS A 10 -11.41 -0.06 -0.62
C LYS A 10 -12.37 -0.88 0.24
N ARG A 11 -13.03 -0.19 1.15
CA ARG A 11 -14.30 -0.64 1.72
C ARG A 11 -15.42 -0.16 0.80
N GLN A 12 -15.81 -1.00 -0.15
CA GLN A 12 -16.81 -0.65 -1.18
C GLN A 12 -18.13 -0.13 -0.58
N GLU A 13 -18.52 -0.69 0.56
CA GLU A 13 -19.74 -0.29 1.30
C GLU A 13 -19.71 1.15 1.82
N LEU A 14 -18.54 1.77 1.93
CA LEU A 14 -18.37 3.16 2.37
C LEU A 14 -18.34 4.16 1.22
N LEU A 15 -18.28 3.68 -0.02
CA LEU A 15 -18.14 4.55 -1.20
C LEU A 15 -19.48 4.72 -1.92
N PRO A 16 -19.78 5.91 -2.46
CA PRO A 16 -20.93 6.13 -3.33
C PRO A 16 -20.93 5.19 -4.53
N LYS A 17 -22.12 4.87 -5.04
CA LYS A 17 -22.28 3.92 -6.14
C LYS A 17 -21.54 4.35 -7.42
N ASP A 18 -21.60 5.62 -7.77
CA ASP A 18 -20.92 6.20 -8.93
C ASP A 18 -19.38 6.08 -8.84
N VAL A 19 -18.82 6.18 -7.61
CA VAL A 19 -17.40 5.95 -7.36
C VAL A 19 -17.04 4.49 -7.57
N ASN A 20 -17.84 3.55 -7.07
CA ASN A 20 -17.63 2.12 -7.29
C ASN A 20 -17.70 1.77 -8.79
N GLU A 21 -18.67 2.27 -9.53
CA GLU A 21 -18.79 2.08 -10.98
C GLU A 21 -17.56 2.62 -11.74
N ALA A 22 -17.02 3.78 -11.33
CA ALA A 22 -15.81 4.34 -11.93
C ALA A 22 -14.57 3.49 -11.67
N ILE A 23 -14.46 2.89 -10.48
CA ILE A 23 -13.38 1.98 -10.11
C ILE A 23 -13.46 0.71 -10.96
N ASP A 24 -14.62 0.04 -10.96
CA ASP A 24 -14.82 -1.19 -11.73
C ASP A 24 -14.53 -0.98 -13.23
N TYR A 25 -14.89 0.20 -13.76
CA TYR A 25 -14.53 0.59 -15.12
C TYR A 25 -13.01 0.73 -15.29
N ALA A 26 -12.30 1.39 -14.39
CA ALA A 26 -10.86 1.58 -14.48
C ALA A 26 -10.10 0.24 -14.38
N GLU A 27 -10.46 -0.61 -13.43
CA GLU A 27 -9.89 -1.95 -13.25
C GLU A 27 -10.11 -2.82 -14.49
N SER A 28 -11.34 -2.86 -15.01
CA SER A 28 -11.67 -3.65 -16.23
C SER A 28 -10.91 -3.17 -17.46
N LYS A 29 -10.65 -1.87 -17.60
CA LYS A 29 -9.92 -1.29 -18.74
C LYS A 29 -8.41 -1.51 -18.68
N THR A 30 -7.88 -1.82 -17.52
CA THR A 30 -6.45 -1.97 -17.29
C THR A 30 -6.04 -3.40 -16.92
N ALA A 31 -6.98 -4.33 -16.83
CA ALA A 31 -6.77 -5.72 -16.42
C ALA A 31 -5.70 -6.46 -17.24
N ASP A 32 -5.57 -6.13 -18.53
CA ASP A 32 -4.58 -6.76 -19.42
C ASP A 32 -3.18 -6.11 -19.35
N TYR A 33 -2.98 -5.14 -18.46
CA TYR A 33 -1.70 -4.45 -18.32
C TYR A 33 -0.86 -5.14 -17.26
N ASP A 34 0.41 -5.36 -17.56
CA ASP A 34 1.32 -6.18 -16.73
C ASP A 34 2.66 -5.52 -16.36
N LYS A 35 2.96 -4.34 -16.92
CA LYS A 35 4.27 -3.69 -16.70
C LYS A 35 4.40 -2.96 -15.39
N TYR A 36 3.34 -2.32 -14.94
CA TYR A 36 3.29 -1.50 -13.73
C TYR A 36 1.96 -1.68 -13.07
N VAL A 37 1.95 -1.58 -11.75
CA VAL A 37 0.73 -1.52 -10.94
C VAL A 37 0.60 -0.11 -10.37
N PHE A 38 -0.59 0.47 -10.50
CA PHE A 38 -0.96 1.73 -9.86
C PHE A 38 -2.10 1.45 -8.90
N THR A 39 -1.84 1.53 -7.62
CA THR A 39 -2.81 1.22 -6.58
C THR A 39 -3.33 2.49 -5.92
N VAL A 40 -4.64 2.59 -5.78
CA VAL A 40 -5.32 3.69 -5.07
C VAL A 40 -5.97 3.15 -3.80
N CYS A 41 -5.58 3.69 -2.65
CA CYS A 41 -6.15 3.32 -1.36
C CYS A 41 -7.30 4.28 -1.01
N LEU A 42 -8.54 3.81 -1.11
CA LEU A 42 -9.75 4.58 -0.76
C LEU A 42 -10.39 4.02 0.51
N ALA A 43 -10.76 4.89 1.45
CA ALA A 43 -11.32 4.49 2.74
C ALA A 43 -10.45 3.41 3.44
N TYR A 44 -9.13 3.54 3.33
CA TYR A 44 -8.14 2.60 3.81
C TYR A 44 -7.60 3.00 5.19
N GLY A 45 -7.37 2.00 6.02
CA GLY A 45 -6.67 2.17 7.30
C GLY A 45 -5.89 0.91 7.68
N SER A 46 -4.58 1.05 7.91
CA SER A 46 -3.70 -0.09 8.16
C SER A 46 -4.05 -0.89 9.41
N ARG A 47 -4.54 -0.24 10.47
CA ARG A 47 -4.97 -0.96 11.69
C ARG A 47 -6.13 -1.92 11.41
N GLU A 48 -7.07 -1.51 10.55
CA GLU A 48 -8.19 -2.35 10.16
C GLU A 48 -7.74 -3.49 9.25
N GLU A 49 -6.89 -3.21 8.29
CA GLU A 49 -6.26 -4.22 7.44
C GLU A 49 -5.54 -5.29 8.27
N MET A 50 -4.73 -4.88 9.25
CA MET A 50 -4.05 -5.79 10.17
C MET A 50 -5.02 -6.63 11.00
N LEU A 51 -6.12 -6.03 11.49
CA LEU A 51 -7.16 -6.77 12.21
C LEU A 51 -7.82 -7.82 11.33
N ASN A 52 -8.09 -7.52 10.08
CA ASN A 52 -8.65 -8.48 9.13
C ASN A 52 -7.67 -9.63 8.87
N ALA A 53 -6.38 -9.34 8.71
CA ALA A 53 -5.35 -10.37 8.57
C ALA A 53 -5.26 -11.27 9.82
N ILE A 54 -5.31 -10.69 11.02
CA ILE A 54 -5.31 -11.43 12.28
C ILE A 54 -6.55 -12.32 12.41
N GLN A 55 -7.72 -11.81 12.03
CA GLN A 55 -8.96 -12.60 12.05
C GLN A 55 -8.89 -13.80 11.09
N SER A 56 -8.41 -13.58 9.86
CA SER A 56 -8.21 -14.66 8.89
C SER A 56 -7.27 -15.75 9.43
N ILE A 57 -6.15 -15.34 10.03
CA ILE A 57 -5.19 -16.26 10.67
C ILE A 57 -5.87 -17.06 11.79
N ALA A 58 -6.66 -16.41 12.63
CA ALA A 58 -7.34 -17.07 13.74
C ALA A 58 -8.40 -18.06 13.25
N GLU A 59 -9.14 -17.72 12.21
CA GLU A 59 -10.14 -18.60 11.59
C GLU A 59 -9.47 -19.84 10.95
N GLU A 60 -8.41 -19.65 10.17
CA GLU A 60 -7.65 -20.73 9.55
C GLU A 60 -6.99 -21.65 10.59
N HIS A 61 -6.46 -21.06 11.67
CA HIS A 61 -5.91 -21.85 12.77
C HIS A 61 -6.99 -22.67 13.48
N ALA A 62 -8.15 -22.09 13.75
CA ALA A 62 -9.28 -22.78 14.37
C ALA A 62 -9.85 -23.90 13.48
N ALA A 63 -9.79 -23.74 12.16
CA ALA A 63 -10.16 -24.76 11.18
C ALA A 63 -9.13 -25.90 11.05
N GLY A 64 -7.90 -25.69 11.56
CA GLY A 64 -6.79 -26.65 11.44
C GLY A 64 -5.97 -26.49 10.15
N ASP A 65 -6.25 -25.46 9.35
CA ASP A 65 -5.60 -25.23 8.07
C ASP A 65 -4.25 -24.51 8.22
N LEU A 66 -4.05 -23.76 9.34
CA LEU A 66 -2.81 -23.05 9.65
C LEU A 66 -2.28 -23.46 11.03
N PRO A 67 -1.19 -24.28 11.10
CA PRO A 67 -0.53 -24.59 12.36
C PRO A 67 0.05 -23.35 13.05
N LEU A 68 0.08 -23.34 14.38
CA LEU A 68 0.58 -22.18 15.15
C LEU A 68 2.03 -21.82 14.80
N GLU A 69 2.87 -22.83 14.57
CA GLU A 69 4.27 -22.68 14.17
C GLU A 69 4.48 -22.07 12.76
N SER A 70 3.42 -22.06 11.95
CA SER A 70 3.42 -21.44 10.62
C SER A 70 2.95 -19.99 10.62
N ILE A 71 2.60 -19.45 11.78
CA ILE A 71 2.22 -18.03 11.93
C ILE A 71 3.50 -17.21 12.07
N ASP A 72 4.01 -16.74 10.94
CA ASP A 72 5.21 -15.92 10.79
C ASP A 72 4.89 -14.57 10.10
N GLU A 73 5.91 -13.76 9.80
CA GLU A 73 5.74 -12.49 9.07
C GLU A 73 5.09 -12.69 7.69
N ASN A 74 5.41 -13.78 7.01
CA ASN A 74 4.84 -14.09 5.70
C ASN A 74 3.35 -14.46 5.83
N ALA A 75 2.97 -15.19 6.88
CA ALA A 75 1.57 -15.51 7.15
C ALA A 75 0.73 -14.24 7.36
N VAL A 76 1.29 -13.21 8.00
CA VAL A 76 0.63 -11.91 8.14
C VAL A 76 0.62 -11.16 6.81
N SER A 77 1.80 -10.97 6.19
CA SER A 77 1.97 -10.17 4.97
C SER A 77 1.08 -10.66 3.83
N SER A 78 0.96 -11.97 3.63
CA SER A 78 0.13 -12.57 2.57
C SER A 78 -1.38 -12.35 2.76
N ARG A 79 -1.82 -11.93 3.94
CA ARG A 79 -3.24 -11.65 4.24
C ARG A 79 -3.55 -10.15 4.33
N LEU A 80 -2.54 -9.29 4.16
CA LEU A 80 -2.75 -7.87 3.97
C LEU A 80 -3.31 -7.61 2.56
N TYR A 81 -3.94 -6.46 2.36
CA TYR A 81 -4.48 -6.07 1.05
C TYR A 81 -3.40 -5.94 -0.03
N THR A 82 -2.15 -5.81 0.38
CA THR A 82 -0.96 -5.73 -0.47
C THR A 82 -0.21 -7.05 -0.59
N GLY A 83 -0.83 -8.17 -0.21
CA GLY A 83 -0.16 -9.48 -0.08
C GLY A 83 0.60 -9.97 -1.31
N ASP A 84 0.16 -9.55 -2.50
CA ASP A 84 0.79 -9.90 -3.79
C ASP A 84 1.81 -8.83 -4.27
N MET A 85 2.04 -7.78 -3.49
CA MET A 85 2.94 -6.68 -3.86
C MET A 85 4.15 -6.61 -2.93
N PRO A 86 5.31 -6.16 -3.44
CA PRO A 86 6.46 -5.88 -2.58
C PRO A 86 6.18 -4.69 -1.66
N ASP A 87 6.81 -4.70 -0.50
CA ASP A 87 6.78 -3.54 0.39
C ASP A 87 7.38 -2.29 -0.28
N PRO A 88 6.87 -1.10 0.03
CA PRO A 88 7.33 0.13 -0.60
C PRO A 88 8.76 0.47 -0.16
N ASP A 89 9.63 0.75 -1.10
CA ASP A 89 10.99 1.23 -0.83
C ASP A 89 11.01 2.68 -0.33
N LEU A 90 10.12 3.52 -0.86
CA LEU A 90 10.05 4.95 -0.60
C LEU A 90 8.61 5.38 -0.39
N VAL A 91 8.37 6.08 0.71
CA VAL A 91 7.10 6.73 1.01
C VAL A 91 7.28 8.24 0.97
N ILE A 92 6.50 8.91 0.14
CA ILE A 92 6.52 10.36 0.00
C ILE A 92 5.25 10.93 0.64
N ARG A 93 5.42 11.80 1.63
CA ARG A 93 4.30 12.55 2.21
C ARG A 93 4.41 14.03 1.88
N THR A 94 3.37 14.56 1.29
CA THR A 94 3.24 15.96 0.87
C THR A 94 2.59 16.81 1.97
N SER A 95 2.48 18.12 1.74
CA SER A 95 1.76 19.10 2.57
C SER A 95 2.42 19.43 3.92
N GLY A 96 3.71 19.18 4.09
CA GLY A 96 4.45 19.49 5.33
C GLY A 96 4.05 18.64 6.54
N GLU A 97 3.30 17.55 6.32
CA GLU A 97 2.85 16.66 7.38
C GLU A 97 3.86 15.55 7.63
N GLU A 98 4.37 15.45 8.86
CA GLU A 98 5.40 14.49 9.25
C GLU A 98 4.82 13.33 10.10
N ARG A 99 3.67 12.81 9.71
CA ARG A 99 3.01 11.67 10.36
C ARG A 99 2.53 10.64 9.35
N ILE A 100 2.41 9.39 9.74
CA ILE A 100 2.01 8.26 8.88
C ILE A 100 0.49 8.16 8.75
N SER A 101 -0.26 8.60 9.75
CA SER A 101 -1.73 8.63 9.76
C SER A 101 -2.41 7.30 9.40
N ASN A 102 -1.93 6.22 9.99
CA ASN A 102 -2.52 4.88 9.80
C ASN A 102 -2.43 4.36 8.35
N PHE A 103 -1.40 4.77 7.59
CA PHE A 103 -1.16 4.32 6.22
C PHE A 103 -0.04 3.28 6.18
N LEU A 104 -0.29 2.09 5.63
CA LEU A 104 0.66 0.99 5.36
C LEU A 104 1.64 0.68 6.53
N LEU A 105 1.15 0.62 7.80
CA LEU A 105 2.00 0.51 8.98
C LEU A 105 2.91 -0.73 8.97
N TRP A 106 2.42 -1.85 8.48
CA TRP A 106 3.18 -3.09 8.37
C TRP A 106 4.21 -2.98 7.24
N GLN A 107 3.74 -2.63 6.08
CA GLN A 107 4.53 -2.61 4.84
C GLN A 107 5.64 -1.56 4.84
N MET A 108 5.48 -0.47 5.63
CA MET A 108 6.45 0.62 5.70
C MET A 108 7.57 0.40 6.71
N ALA A 109 7.65 -0.76 7.36
CA ALA A 109 8.61 -1.02 8.43
C ALA A 109 10.07 -0.69 8.06
N TYR A 110 10.43 -0.89 6.81
CA TYR A 110 11.78 -0.63 6.28
C TYR A 110 11.80 0.41 5.16
N SER A 111 10.71 1.11 4.92
CA SER A 111 10.63 2.16 3.90
C SER A 111 11.42 3.39 4.27
N GLU A 112 12.06 4.03 3.30
CA GLU A 112 12.55 5.38 3.45
C GLU A 112 11.41 6.40 3.39
N LEU A 113 11.40 7.32 4.35
CA LEU A 113 10.37 8.36 4.42
C LEU A 113 10.93 9.68 3.87
N TYR A 114 10.17 10.29 2.97
CA TYR A 114 10.46 11.62 2.42
C TYR A 114 9.28 12.56 2.65
N PHE A 115 9.50 13.62 3.39
CA PHE A 115 8.50 14.65 3.67
C PHE A 115 8.77 15.89 2.83
N THR A 116 7.70 16.54 2.34
CA THR A 116 7.80 17.77 1.56
C THR A 116 6.63 18.70 1.83
N ASP A 117 6.89 20.00 1.87
CA ASP A 117 5.88 21.05 2.06
C ASP A 117 4.96 21.24 0.86
N VAL A 118 5.32 20.67 -0.29
CA VAL A 118 4.54 20.80 -1.52
C VAL A 118 3.18 20.13 -1.34
N TYR A 119 2.09 20.86 -1.57
CA TYR A 119 0.75 20.31 -1.57
C TYR A 119 0.53 19.37 -2.76
N TRP A 120 -0.24 18.29 -2.56
CA TRP A 120 -0.47 17.28 -3.58
C TRP A 120 -0.89 17.84 -4.95
N PRO A 121 -1.82 18.82 -5.08
CA PRO A 121 -2.18 19.39 -6.39
C PRO A 121 -1.04 20.12 -7.10
N SER A 122 -0.02 20.53 -6.35
CA SER A 122 1.17 21.24 -6.87
C SER A 122 2.39 20.34 -7.03
N PHE A 123 2.28 19.05 -6.65
CA PHE A 123 3.38 18.09 -6.74
C PHE A 123 3.68 17.74 -8.20
N GLN A 124 4.91 17.97 -8.61
CA GLN A 124 5.34 17.82 -10.00
C GLN A 124 6.47 16.79 -10.15
N LYS A 125 6.78 16.42 -11.38
CA LYS A 125 7.88 15.52 -11.72
C LYS A 125 9.21 15.93 -11.06
N LYS A 126 9.51 17.22 -10.97
CA LYS A 126 10.74 17.71 -10.30
C LYS A 126 10.78 17.32 -8.82
N ASP A 127 9.62 17.34 -8.14
CA ASP A 127 9.52 17.04 -6.72
C ASP A 127 9.68 15.52 -6.49
N LEU A 128 9.10 14.71 -7.37
CA LEU A 128 9.32 13.26 -7.39
C LEU A 128 10.79 12.92 -7.62
N LEU A 129 11.44 13.55 -8.61
CA LEU A 129 12.85 13.30 -8.91
C LEU A 129 13.76 13.73 -7.75
N LYS A 130 13.41 14.77 -7.00
CA LYS A 130 14.11 15.17 -5.78
C LYS A 130 13.99 14.12 -4.69
N ALA A 131 12.79 13.58 -4.47
CA ALA A 131 12.57 12.50 -3.50
C ALA A 131 13.37 11.24 -3.86
N ILE A 132 13.34 10.82 -5.14
CA ILE A 132 14.11 9.68 -5.64
C ILE A 132 15.62 9.89 -5.46
N ARG A 133 16.14 11.08 -5.77
CA ARG A 133 17.57 11.39 -5.55
C ARG A 133 17.94 11.30 -4.08
N THR A 134 17.11 11.88 -3.19
CA THR A 134 17.33 11.80 -1.74
C THR A 134 17.34 10.33 -1.27
N PHE A 135 16.45 9.51 -1.81
CA PHE A 135 16.40 8.07 -1.52
C PHE A 135 17.69 7.36 -1.98
N GLN A 136 18.17 7.65 -3.19
CA GLN A 136 19.40 7.05 -3.73
C GLN A 136 20.65 7.43 -2.93
N ASP A 137 20.69 8.65 -2.38
CA ASP A 137 21.81 9.15 -1.59
C ASP A 137 21.83 8.57 -0.15
N ARG A 138 20.73 7.97 0.32
CA ARG A 138 20.65 7.34 1.65
C ARG A 138 21.22 5.93 1.64
N LYS A 139 22.06 5.63 2.65
CA LYS A 139 22.53 4.26 2.90
C LYS A 139 21.51 3.56 3.81
N ARG A 140 20.87 2.52 3.32
CA ARG A 140 20.01 1.66 4.16
C ARG A 140 20.89 0.91 5.17
N ARG A 141 20.58 1.05 6.45
CA ARG A 141 21.19 0.28 7.55
C ARG A 141 20.08 -0.57 8.15
N TYR A 142 20.02 -1.84 7.78
CA TYR A 142 19.02 -2.81 8.28
C TYR A 142 19.31 -3.23 9.73
N GLY A 143 19.39 -2.27 10.65
CA GLY A 143 19.59 -2.57 12.06
C GLY A 143 21.02 -2.99 12.49
N GLU A 144 22.03 -2.78 11.64
CA GLU A 144 23.45 -2.94 11.97
C GLU A 144 24.04 -1.70 12.65
#